data_678035436606852fca3a50768dad73df
#
_entry.id   678035436606852fca3a50768dad73df
#
_cell.length_a   1.000
_cell.length_b   1.000
_cell.length_c   1.000
_cell.angle_alpha   90.00
_cell.angle_beta   90.00
_cell.angle_gamma   90.00
#
_symmetry.space_group_name_H-M   'P 1'
#
loop_
_entity.id
_entity.type
_entity.pdbx_description
1 polymer ?
#
loop_
_entity_poly.entity_id
_entity_poly.type
_entity_poly.pdbx_seq_one_letter_code
_entity_poly.pdbx_strand_id
1 'polypeptide(L)'
;MARHSICSRRRFLQGVAAIPVLGLSEAALGSSHEGKASIYKTLKIGMVKVEGSLTEKFKVVKAAGFDGIELNAPGLSLEDTRRAIAQAALPVDGTVCTSHWDIRHTNPNPETRAQALNDLKEAIRQTHAVGGHSVLLVPGHGKDGPENEIWSRSIENIEKAVPLAAQLGIFIAIENVWNHFLYDHQGDSNQTATKLARYVDEFNSPWVGIQFDIGNHWKYGNTGAWIRTLGTRIMKLDAKGFSRHRDEFAKIGEGDLDWADVRKALAEIHFKGWCAAEVKGGDLKRLREVSRNLDQALGL
;
A
#
# COMPACT_ATOMS: atom_id res chain seq x y z
N MET A 1 -33.95 15.70 -13.69
CA MET A 1 -32.98 16.12 -12.69
C MET A 1 -32.95 15.05 -11.61
N ALA A 2 -32.06 14.07 -11.72
CA ALA A 2 -31.86 13.00 -10.72
C ALA A 2 -30.60 13.32 -9.95
N ARG A 3 -30.71 13.58 -8.65
CA ARG A 3 -29.57 13.78 -7.74
C ARG A 3 -28.93 12.43 -7.47
N HIS A 4 -27.73 12.20 -7.98
CA HIS A 4 -26.91 11.05 -7.60
C HIS A 4 -26.38 11.27 -6.18
N SER A 5 -26.86 10.44 -5.27
CA SER A 5 -26.36 10.37 -3.90
C SER A 5 -24.95 9.76 -3.91
N ILE A 6 -23.96 10.53 -3.50
CA ILE A 6 -22.57 10.06 -3.31
C ILE A 6 -22.58 9.10 -2.12
N CYS A 7 -22.45 7.79 -2.39
CA CYS A 7 -22.34 6.76 -1.37
C CYS A 7 -20.97 6.91 -0.66
N SER A 8 -20.99 7.35 0.59
CA SER A 8 -19.79 7.55 1.41
C SER A 8 -19.07 6.21 1.66
N ARG A 9 -17.78 6.12 1.31
CA ARG A 9 -16.88 4.97 1.53
C ARG A 9 -16.90 4.42 2.97
N ARG A 10 -17.35 5.22 3.93
CA ARG A 10 -17.42 4.86 5.36
C ARG A 10 -18.54 3.89 5.75
N ARG A 11 -19.61 3.74 4.96
CA ARG A 11 -20.76 2.92 5.36
C ARG A 11 -20.61 1.42 5.08
N PHE A 12 -19.66 1.02 4.26
CA PHE A 12 -19.48 -0.38 3.87
C PHE A 12 -18.74 -1.25 4.90
N LEU A 13 -17.97 -0.65 5.80
CA LEU A 13 -17.19 -1.37 6.83
C LEU A 13 -17.92 -1.58 8.17
N GLN A 14 -19.20 -1.19 8.30
CA GLN A 14 -19.96 -1.26 9.56
C GLN A 14 -20.94 -2.44 9.66
N GLY A 15 -20.92 -3.40 8.75
CA GLY A 15 -21.84 -4.52 8.70
C GLY A 15 -21.30 -5.83 9.27
N VAL A 16 -20.80 -5.87 10.52
CA VAL A 16 -20.60 -7.12 11.25
C VAL A 16 -21.19 -6.99 12.65
N ALA A 17 -22.21 -7.79 12.88
CA ALA A 17 -22.98 -8.16 14.06
C ALA A 17 -22.64 -7.50 15.39
N ALA A 18 -23.60 -6.77 15.95
CA ALA A 18 -23.67 -6.36 17.33
C ALA A 18 -24.26 -7.50 18.21
N ILE A 19 -23.52 -7.89 19.24
CA ILE A 19 -24.03 -8.64 20.39
C ILE A 19 -24.36 -7.61 21.48
N PRO A 20 -25.56 -7.62 22.12
CA PRO A 20 -25.89 -6.64 23.13
C PRO A 20 -25.26 -7.00 24.47
N VAL A 21 -24.49 -6.07 25.06
CA VAL A 21 -24.12 -6.08 26.47
C VAL A 21 -24.83 -4.93 27.16
N LEU A 22 -25.58 -5.29 28.22
CA LEU A 22 -26.35 -4.42 29.09
C LEU A 22 -25.48 -3.40 29.81
N GLY A 23 -26.08 -2.24 30.04
CA GLY A 23 -25.52 -1.00 30.49
C GLY A 23 -24.78 -1.00 31.84
N LEU A 24 -23.89 -0.04 31.94
CA LEU A 24 -23.53 0.65 33.17
C LEU A 24 -23.22 2.12 32.86
N SER A 25 -23.68 2.96 33.76
CA SER A 25 -23.83 4.39 33.81
C SER A 25 -22.69 5.28 33.28
N GLU A 26 -23.12 6.40 32.70
CA GLU A 26 -22.34 7.61 32.49
C GLU A 26 -21.76 8.20 33.76
N ALA A 27 -20.49 8.47 33.78
CA ALA A 27 -19.90 9.65 34.43
C ALA A 27 -18.46 9.87 33.98
N ALA A 28 -18.22 11.09 33.51
CA ALA A 28 -17.00 11.86 33.66
C ALA A 28 -16.01 11.93 32.48
N LEU A 29 -15.94 13.16 31.99
CA LEU A 29 -14.75 13.93 31.59
C LEU A 29 -14.09 13.64 30.25
N GLY A 30 -14.30 14.64 29.37
CA GLY A 30 -13.59 14.79 28.10
C GLY A 30 -12.08 14.77 28.28
N SER A 31 -11.48 13.76 27.69
CA SER A 31 -10.14 13.85 27.12
C SER A 31 -10.32 13.69 25.63
N SER A 32 -9.97 14.73 24.88
CA SER A 32 -9.82 14.67 23.44
C SER A 32 -8.72 13.66 23.11
N HIS A 33 -9.09 12.39 22.98
CA HIS A 33 -8.23 11.42 22.30
C HIS A 33 -8.21 11.83 20.83
N GLU A 34 -7.25 12.67 20.43
CA GLU A 34 -6.80 12.70 19.05
C GLU A 34 -6.57 11.25 18.65
N GLY A 35 -7.35 10.74 17.70
CA GLY A 35 -7.37 9.33 17.38
C GLY A 35 -6.00 8.91 16.83
N LYS A 36 -5.20 8.25 17.67
CA LYS A 36 -3.91 7.71 17.27
C LYS A 36 -4.10 6.80 16.05
N ALA A 37 -3.30 6.97 14.99
CA ALA A 37 -3.31 6.08 13.85
C ALA A 37 -3.06 4.65 14.33
N SER A 38 -3.87 3.68 13.85
CA SER A 38 -3.67 2.26 14.16
C SER A 38 -2.95 1.62 12.98
N ILE A 39 -1.65 1.41 13.12
CA ILE A 39 -0.79 0.91 12.05
C ILE A 39 -0.25 -0.47 12.43
N TYR A 40 -0.45 -1.45 11.54
CA TYR A 40 0.14 -2.77 11.62
C TYR A 40 1.40 -2.83 10.75
N LYS A 41 2.49 -3.37 11.30
CA LYS A 41 3.78 -3.45 10.61
C LYS A 41 3.87 -4.68 9.74
N THR A 42 4.27 -4.49 8.49
CA THR A 42 4.59 -5.57 7.57
C THR A 42 5.89 -5.26 6.82
N LEU A 43 6.35 -6.18 6.01
CA LEU A 43 7.53 -5.99 5.16
C LEU A 43 7.41 -6.82 3.88
N LYS A 44 8.07 -6.38 2.82
CA LYS A 44 8.13 -7.12 1.55
C LYS A 44 8.99 -8.38 1.71
N ILE A 45 8.49 -9.56 1.27
CA ILE A 45 9.19 -10.86 1.37
C ILE A 45 10.62 -10.80 0.84
N GLY A 46 10.88 -9.99 -0.18
CA GLY A 46 12.21 -9.78 -0.76
C GLY A 46 13.26 -9.22 0.22
N MET A 47 12.83 -8.66 1.35
CA MET A 47 13.73 -8.19 2.41
C MET A 47 14.27 -9.32 3.31
N VAL A 48 13.63 -10.49 3.32
CA VAL A 48 14.00 -11.61 4.20
C VAL A 48 15.13 -12.40 3.57
N LYS A 49 16.36 -12.16 4.03
CA LYS A 49 17.60 -12.77 3.51
C LYS A 49 18.10 -13.87 4.45
N VAL A 50 17.24 -14.87 4.64
CA VAL A 50 17.59 -16.09 5.38
C VAL A 50 17.35 -17.29 4.49
N GLU A 51 18.22 -18.29 4.62
CA GLU A 51 18.04 -19.57 3.95
C GLU A 51 16.88 -20.35 4.55
N GLY A 52 16.31 -21.28 3.78
CA GLY A 52 15.26 -22.16 4.24
C GLY A 52 13.92 -21.96 3.53
N SER A 53 12.93 -22.67 4.05
CA SER A 53 11.56 -22.72 3.54
C SER A 53 10.82 -21.38 3.75
N LEU A 54 9.68 -21.20 3.06
CA LEU A 54 8.80 -20.04 3.28
C LEU A 54 8.35 -19.97 4.75
N THR A 55 8.08 -21.11 5.38
CA THR A 55 7.73 -21.17 6.81
C THR A 55 8.82 -20.63 7.73
N GLU A 56 10.09 -20.94 7.46
CA GLU A 56 11.21 -20.42 8.24
C GLU A 56 11.34 -18.90 8.07
N LYS A 57 11.17 -18.39 6.85
CA LYS A 57 11.12 -16.95 6.59
C LYS A 57 10.01 -16.26 7.37
N PHE A 58 8.80 -16.82 7.38
CA PHE A 58 7.66 -16.28 8.16
C PHE A 58 7.96 -16.25 9.67
N LYS A 59 8.54 -17.33 10.22
CA LYS A 59 8.94 -17.37 11.64
C LYS A 59 9.96 -16.29 11.97
N VAL A 60 10.91 -16.03 11.09
CA VAL A 60 11.91 -14.95 11.25
C VAL A 60 11.25 -13.58 11.24
N VAL A 61 10.30 -13.33 10.33
CA VAL A 61 9.54 -12.08 10.27
C VAL A 61 8.73 -11.86 11.55
N LYS A 62 8.01 -12.89 12.01
CA LYS A 62 7.29 -12.84 13.29
C LYS A 62 8.20 -12.55 14.47
N ALA A 63 9.35 -13.25 14.55
CA ALA A 63 10.35 -13.04 15.60
C ALA A 63 11.05 -11.66 15.53
N ALA A 64 11.00 -11.00 14.37
CA ALA A 64 11.51 -9.65 14.21
C ALA A 64 10.52 -8.56 14.70
N GLY A 65 9.28 -8.93 15.04
CA GLY A 65 8.27 -8.02 15.57
C GLY A 65 7.38 -7.36 14.51
N PHE A 66 7.17 -8.04 13.38
CA PHE A 66 6.18 -7.64 12.38
C PHE A 66 4.84 -8.36 12.64
N ASP A 67 3.74 -7.69 12.26
CA ASP A 67 2.37 -8.18 12.40
C ASP A 67 1.92 -8.98 11.19
N GLY A 68 2.54 -8.78 10.03
CA GLY A 68 2.25 -9.46 8.77
C GLY A 68 3.43 -9.50 7.82
N ILE A 69 3.17 -10.01 6.61
CA ILE A 69 4.15 -10.08 5.52
C ILE A 69 3.46 -9.80 4.18
N GLU A 70 4.12 -9.02 3.32
CA GLU A 70 3.71 -8.77 1.93
C GLU A 70 4.46 -9.71 0.99
N LEU A 71 3.73 -10.47 0.19
CA LEU A 71 4.29 -11.44 -0.75
C LEU A 71 4.31 -10.91 -2.19
N ASN A 72 4.78 -11.74 -3.12
CA ASN A 72 4.76 -11.46 -4.55
C ASN A 72 3.74 -12.35 -5.24
N ALA A 73 2.89 -11.80 -6.12
CA ALA A 73 1.93 -12.54 -6.94
C ALA A 73 1.84 -11.90 -8.36
N PRO A 74 1.53 -12.67 -9.42
CA PRO A 74 1.34 -14.12 -9.43
C PRO A 74 2.62 -14.90 -9.17
N GLY A 75 2.46 -16.19 -8.89
CA GLY A 75 3.58 -17.12 -8.67
C GLY A 75 3.65 -17.69 -7.25
N LEU A 76 2.62 -17.46 -6.42
CA LEU A 76 2.55 -18.05 -5.09
C LEU A 76 2.29 -19.56 -5.12
N SER A 77 3.06 -20.33 -4.34
CA SER A 77 2.65 -21.64 -3.89
C SER A 77 1.60 -21.48 -2.78
N LEU A 78 0.33 -21.65 -3.12
CA LEU A 78 -0.77 -21.47 -2.17
C LEU A 78 -0.67 -22.44 -0.98
N GLU A 79 -0.23 -23.68 -1.23
CA GLU A 79 -0.06 -24.69 -0.18
C GLU A 79 1.04 -24.30 0.80
N ASP A 80 2.24 -23.95 0.28
CA ASP A 80 3.36 -23.54 1.13
C ASP A 80 3.05 -22.24 1.90
N THR A 81 2.35 -21.29 1.26
CA THR A 81 1.95 -20.06 1.90
C THR A 81 0.97 -20.30 3.05
N ARG A 82 -0.07 -21.09 2.83
CA ARG A 82 -1.04 -21.45 3.90
C ARG A 82 -0.36 -22.19 5.05
N ARG A 83 0.57 -23.10 4.75
CA ARG A 83 1.38 -23.80 5.74
C ARG A 83 2.23 -22.82 6.55
N ALA A 84 2.88 -21.88 5.89
CA ALA A 84 3.72 -20.87 6.53
C ALA A 84 2.90 -19.96 7.45
N ILE A 85 1.72 -19.48 7.00
CA ILE A 85 0.77 -18.70 7.80
C ILE A 85 0.41 -19.44 9.07
N ALA A 86 -0.02 -20.71 8.94
CA ALA A 86 -0.48 -21.51 10.07
C ALA A 86 0.64 -21.79 11.08
N GLN A 87 1.85 -22.16 10.59
CA GLN A 87 2.97 -22.54 11.46
C GLN A 87 3.69 -21.35 12.12
N ALA A 88 3.67 -20.18 11.49
CA ALA A 88 4.28 -18.97 12.04
C ALA A 88 3.28 -18.07 12.79
N ALA A 89 1.98 -18.31 12.67
CA ALA A 89 0.92 -17.43 13.14
C ALA A 89 1.15 -15.98 12.65
N LEU A 90 1.48 -15.84 11.36
CA LEU A 90 1.77 -14.56 10.72
C LEU A 90 0.90 -14.44 9.46
N PRO A 91 -0.04 -13.48 9.39
CA PRO A 91 -0.87 -13.28 8.22
C PRO A 91 -0.10 -12.69 7.05
N VAL A 92 -0.59 -12.93 5.84
CA VAL A 92 -0.26 -12.15 4.64
C VAL A 92 -1.17 -10.94 4.61
N ASP A 93 -0.59 -9.74 4.54
CA ASP A 93 -1.38 -8.50 4.47
C ASP A 93 -1.78 -8.14 3.03
N GLY A 94 -0.96 -8.49 2.06
CA GLY A 94 -1.19 -8.26 0.66
C GLY A 94 -0.08 -8.82 -0.21
N THR A 95 -0.13 -8.50 -1.50
CA THR A 95 0.91 -8.89 -2.46
C THR A 95 1.34 -7.72 -3.35
N VAL A 96 2.53 -7.86 -3.92
CA VAL A 96 3.04 -7.01 -5.00
C VAL A 96 2.81 -7.73 -6.33
N CYS A 97 2.24 -7.05 -7.33
CA CYS A 97 2.12 -7.60 -8.68
C CYS A 97 3.50 -7.71 -9.31
N THR A 98 4.01 -8.94 -9.49
CA THR A 98 5.42 -9.21 -9.82
C THR A 98 5.87 -8.69 -11.17
N SER A 99 4.96 -8.62 -12.14
CA SER A 99 5.25 -8.27 -13.53
C SER A 99 5.11 -6.79 -13.85
N HIS A 100 4.62 -5.97 -12.93
CA HIS A 100 4.17 -4.60 -13.21
C HIS A 100 5.25 -3.65 -13.74
N TRP A 101 6.53 -3.92 -13.51
CA TRP A 101 7.62 -3.12 -14.07
C TRP A 101 7.94 -3.43 -15.52
N ASP A 102 7.72 -4.67 -15.96
CA ASP A 102 8.07 -5.15 -17.31
C ASP A 102 6.83 -5.28 -18.19
N ILE A 103 5.73 -5.84 -17.67
CA ILE A 103 4.46 -6.07 -18.36
C ILE A 103 3.44 -5.05 -17.86
N ARG A 104 3.40 -3.89 -18.54
CA ARG A 104 2.72 -2.70 -18.01
C ARG A 104 1.36 -2.46 -18.64
N HIS A 105 0.43 -1.94 -17.85
CA HIS A 105 -0.90 -1.52 -18.32
C HIS A 105 -0.85 -0.31 -19.27
N THR A 106 0.24 0.46 -19.26
CA THR A 106 0.48 1.61 -20.15
C THR A 106 1.09 1.21 -21.50
N ASN A 107 1.54 -0.03 -21.67
CA ASN A 107 2.28 -0.47 -22.87
C ASN A 107 1.48 -0.19 -24.16
N PRO A 108 2.10 0.33 -25.24
CA PRO A 108 1.42 0.56 -26.52
C PRO A 108 0.93 -0.75 -27.17
N ASN A 109 1.62 -1.89 -26.95
CA ASN A 109 1.19 -3.19 -27.49
C ASN A 109 -0.03 -3.74 -26.68
N PRO A 110 -1.19 -3.97 -27.33
CA PRO A 110 -2.39 -4.50 -26.69
C PRO A 110 -2.21 -5.91 -26.12
N GLU A 111 -1.36 -6.75 -26.69
CA GLU A 111 -1.08 -8.10 -26.17
C GLU A 111 -0.34 -8.02 -24.83
N THR A 112 0.63 -7.12 -24.72
CA THR A 112 1.33 -6.86 -23.45
C THR A 112 0.35 -6.34 -22.39
N ARG A 113 -0.58 -5.45 -22.74
CA ARG A 113 -1.63 -4.98 -21.81
C ARG A 113 -2.59 -6.10 -21.41
N ALA A 114 -2.92 -7.01 -22.34
CA ALA A 114 -3.74 -8.18 -22.02
C ALA A 114 -3.03 -9.10 -21.03
N GLN A 115 -1.73 -9.31 -21.20
CA GLN A 115 -0.92 -10.07 -20.22
C GLN A 115 -0.86 -9.37 -18.86
N ALA A 116 -0.63 -8.05 -18.83
CA ALA A 116 -0.66 -7.26 -17.58
C ALA A 116 -1.98 -7.42 -16.82
N LEU A 117 -3.11 -7.40 -17.56
CA LEU A 117 -4.43 -7.64 -16.98
C LEU A 117 -4.59 -9.05 -16.41
N ASN A 118 -4.10 -10.06 -17.13
CA ASN A 118 -4.16 -11.45 -16.66
C ASN A 118 -3.33 -11.63 -15.39
N ASP A 119 -2.13 -11.07 -15.35
CA ASP A 119 -1.24 -11.11 -14.18
C ASP A 119 -1.87 -10.42 -12.97
N LEU A 120 -2.48 -9.25 -13.16
CA LEU A 120 -3.20 -8.54 -12.10
C LEU A 120 -4.39 -9.37 -11.58
N LYS A 121 -5.20 -9.95 -12.47
CA LYS A 121 -6.32 -10.81 -12.08
C LYS A 121 -5.86 -12.05 -11.32
N GLU A 122 -4.76 -12.64 -11.73
CA GLU A 122 -4.19 -13.79 -11.04
C GLU A 122 -3.60 -13.40 -9.68
N ALA A 123 -2.91 -12.27 -9.59
CA ALA A 123 -2.44 -11.72 -8.32
C ALA A 123 -3.62 -11.49 -7.35
N ILE A 124 -4.74 -10.93 -7.81
CA ILE A 124 -5.96 -10.73 -7.01
C ILE A 124 -6.48 -12.08 -6.47
N ARG A 125 -6.57 -13.12 -7.32
CA ARG A 125 -7.03 -14.46 -6.89
C ARG A 125 -6.10 -15.07 -5.86
N GLN A 126 -4.79 -15.03 -6.09
CA GLN A 126 -3.80 -15.59 -5.19
C GLN A 126 -3.77 -14.84 -3.85
N THR A 127 -3.87 -13.52 -3.88
CA THR A 127 -3.97 -12.69 -2.67
C THR A 127 -5.18 -13.08 -1.82
N HIS A 128 -6.36 -13.18 -2.44
CA HIS A 128 -7.57 -13.66 -1.76
C HIS A 128 -7.38 -15.06 -1.19
N ALA A 129 -6.79 -15.98 -1.95
CA ALA A 129 -6.63 -17.39 -1.56
C ALA A 129 -5.72 -17.59 -0.33
N VAL A 130 -4.85 -16.60 -0.01
CA VAL A 130 -3.97 -16.62 1.16
C VAL A 130 -4.41 -15.66 2.27
N GLY A 131 -5.58 -15.01 2.12
CA GLY A 131 -6.16 -14.13 3.14
C GLY A 131 -5.59 -12.71 3.14
N GLY A 132 -4.87 -12.29 2.10
CA GLY A 132 -4.41 -10.91 1.92
C GLY A 132 -5.55 -9.95 1.55
N HIS A 133 -5.29 -8.65 1.59
CA HIS A 133 -6.30 -7.61 1.42
C HIS A 133 -6.07 -6.71 0.20
N SER A 134 -4.82 -6.62 -0.30
CA SER A 134 -4.46 -5.72 -1.39
C SER A 134 -3.42 -6.30 -2.35
N VAL A 135 -3.48 -5.85 -3.60
CA VAL A 135 -2.41 -6.05 -4.59
C VAL A 135 -1.81 -4.69 -4.90
N LEU A 136 -0.53 -4.50 -4.57
CA LEU A 136 0.24 -3.34 -5.00
C LEU A 136 0.45 -3.39 -6.52
N LEU A 137 0.15 -2.29 -7.18
CA LEU A 137 0.29 -2.14 -8.62
C LEU A 137 0.98 -0.84 -8.99
N VAL A 138 2.09 -0.93 -9.75
CA VAL A 138 2.59 0.18 -10.55
C VAL A 138 1.84 0.17 -11.87
N PRO A 139 1.04 1.19 -12.20
CA PRO A 139 0.13 1.13 -13.36
C PRO A 139 0.87 1.15 -14.70
N GLY A 140 2.11 1.65 -14.72
CA GLY A 140 2.93 1.73 -15.92
C GLY A 140 4.09 2.72 -15.81
N HIS A 141 4.58 3.20 -16.94
CA HIS A 141 5.76 4.06 -17.01
C HIS A 141 5.60 5.14 -18.08
N GLY A 142 6.08 6.36 -17.81
CA GLY A 142 6.05 7.48 -18.75
C GLY A 142 6.75 7.25 -20.10
N LYS A 143 7.67 6.27 -20.18
CA LYS A 143 8.32 5.89 -21.45
C LYS A 143 7.41 5.20 -22.47
N ASP A 144 6.22 4.77 -22.06
CA ASP A 144 5.30 4.03 -22.93
C ASP A 144 4.50 4.92 -23.89
N GLY A 145 4.64 6.25 -23.80
CA GLY A 145 4.03 7.21 -24.71
C GLY A 145 3.64 8.53 -24.08
N PRO A 146 2.91 9.40 -24.81
CA PRO A 146 2.37 10.63 -24.25
C PRO A 146 1.45 10.38 -23.07
N GLU A 147 1.46 11.30 -22.06
CA GLU A 147 0.75 11.11 -20.80
C GLU A 147 -0.74 10.83 -20.97
N ASN A 148 -1.42 11.52 -21.86
CA ASN A 148 -2.83 11.30 -22.13
C ASN A 148 -3.14 9.89 -22.66
N GLU A 149 -2.26 9.33 -23.51
CA GLU A 149 -2.43 7.97 -24.03
C GLU A 149 -2.16 6.90 -22.96
N ILE A 150 -1.03 7.04 -22.22
CA ILE A 150 -0.69 6.07 -21.17
C ILE A 150 -1.71 6.11 -20.03
N TRP A 151 -2.27 7.29 -19.74
CA TRP A 151 -3.36 7.45 -18.77
C TRP A 151 -4.58 6.64 -19.19
N SER A 152 -5.12 6.90 -20.40
CA SER A 152 -6.31 6.19 -20.90
C SER A 152 -6.08 4.68 -20.97
N ARG A 153 -4.94 4.24 -21.54
CA ARG A 153 -4.60 2.80 -21.67
C ARG A 153 -4.59 2.10 -20.30
N SER A 154 -3.98 2.73 -19.28
CA SER A 154 -3.90 2.11 -17.95
C SER A 154 -5.25 2.07 -17.25
N ILE A 155 -6.04 3.14 -17.31
CA ILE A 155 -7.41 3.17 -16.77
C ILE A 155 -8.26 2.06 -17.42
N GLU A 156 -8.41 2.09 -18.75
CA GLU A 156 -9.20 1.11 -19.51
C GLU A 156 -8.78 -0.35 -19.26
N ASN A 157 -7.51 -0.58 -19.01
CA ASN A 157 -7.01 -1.92 -18.80
C ASN A 157 -7.19 -2.41 -17.36
N ILE A 158 -6.86 -1.56 -16.37
CA ILE A 158 -6.98 -1.90 -14.94
C ILE A 158 -8.45 -2.02 -14.54
N GLU A 159 -9.32 -1.17 -15.08
CA GLU A 159 -10.77 -1.19 -14.82
C GLU A 159 -11.40 -2.57 -15.05
N LYS A 160 -10.92 -3.33 -16.04
CA LYS A 160 -11.37 -4.71 -16.32
C LYS A 160 -11.06 -5.72 -15.20
N ALA A 161 -10.21 -5.37 -14.24
CA ALA A 161 -9.94 -6.20 -13.07
C ALA A 161 -10.78 -5.80 -11.86
N VAL A 162 -11.37 -4.61 -11.85
CA VAL A 162 -12.14 -4.07 -10.71
C VAL A 162 -13.33 -4.95 -10.30
N PRO A 163 -14.13 -5.53 -11.21
CA PRO A 163 -15.22 -6.43 -10.81
C PRO A 163 -14.73 -7.67 -10.05
N LEU A 164 -13.59 -8.24 -10.45
CA LEU A 164 -12.98 -9.37 -9.75
C LEU A 164 -12.44 -8.95 -8.38
N ALA A 165 -11.79 -7.80 -8.29
CA ALA A 165 -11.31 -7.22 -7.05
C ALA A 165 -12.47 -7.00 -6.05
N ALA A 166 -13.58 -6.43 -6.51
CA ALA A 166 -14.80 -6.25 -5.74
C ALA A 166 -15.40 -7.57 -5.26
N GLN A 167 -15.50 -8.56 -6.14
CA GLN A 167 -16.05 -9.88 -5.82
C GLN A 167 -15.24 -10.60 -4.74
N LEU A 168 -13.92 -10.46 -4.78
CA LEU A 168 -13.01 -11.15 -3.86
C LEU A 168 -12.62 -10.31 -2.63
N GLY A 169 -13.07 -9.05 -2.54
CA GLY A 169 -12.75 -8.16 -1.44
C GLY A 169 -11.28 -7.73 -1.41
N ILE A 170 -10.63 -7.63 -2.58
CA ILE A 170 -9.21 -7.26 -2.71
C ILE A 170 -9.09 -5.84 -3.28
N PHE A 171 -8.27 -5.01 -2.66
CA PHE A 171 -7.96 -3.69 -3.17
C PHE A 171 -6.86 -3.75 -4.23
N ILE A 172 -7.03 -3.02 -5.33
CA ILE A 172 -5.97 -2.68 -6.27
C ILE A 172 -5.34 -1.40 -5.74
N ALA A 173 -4.12 -1.48 -5.23
CA ALA A 173 -3.43 -0.39 -4.55
C ALA A 173 -2.34 0.20 -5.45
N ILE A 174 -2.62 1.36 -6.05
CA ILE A 174 -1.69 2.06 -6.93
C ILE A 174 -0.56 2.68 -6.10
N GLU A 175 0.68 2.41 -6.47
CA GLU A 175 1.85 2.96 -5.79
C GLU A 175 2.36 4.24 -6.45
N ASN A 176 2.77 5.21 -5.64
CA ASN A 176 3.53 6.37 -6.08
C ASN A 176 5.03 6.01 -6.18
N VAL A 177 5.52 5.87 -7.39
CA VAL A 177 6.91 5.45 -7.69
C VAL A 177 7.59 6.38 -8.69
N TRP A 178 8.91 6.22 -8.89
CA TRP A 178 9.67 6.97 -9.88
C TRP A 178 9.57 6.34 -11.28
N ASN A 179 8.38 6.35 -11.84
CA ASN A 179 8.06 5.78 -13.15
C ASN A 179 7.80 6.82 -14.25
N HIS A 180 8.11 8.10 -14.02
CA HIS A 180 7.83 9.20 -14.96
C HIS A 180 6.35 9.32 -15.35
N PHE A 181 5.45 8.87 -14.48
CA PHE A 181 4.00 8.93 -14.67
C PHE A 181 3.31 9.40 -13.40
N LEU A 182 2.30 10.23 -13.50
CA LEU A 182 1.53 10.85 -12.43
C LEU A 182 2.25 11.95 -11.61
N TYR A 183 3.46 12.30 -12.01
CA TYR A 183 4.24 13.41 -11.45
C TYR A 183 5.24 13.91 -12.51
N ASP A 184 5.85 15.08 -12.29
CA ASP A 184 6.93 15.59 -13.14
C ASP A 184 8.29 15.12 -12.61
N HIS A 185 8.94 14.20 -13.33
CA HIS A 185 10.24 13.65 -12.94
C HIS A 185 11.39 14.69 -13.05
N GLN A 186 11.22 15.74 -13.85
CA GLN A 186 12.17 16.85 -13.98
C GLN A 186 11.80 18.04 -13.11
N GLY A 187 10.65 17.98 -12.42
CA GLY A 187 10.14 19.03 -11.57
C GLY A 187 10.84 19.11 -10.22
N ASP A 188 10.52 20.17 -9.51
CA ASP A 188 11.07 20.47 -8.19
C ASP A 188 10.31 19.75 -7.04
N SER A 189 10.65 20.13 -5.80
CA SER A 189 10.07 19.56 -4.57
C SER A 189 8.74 20.21 -4.14
N ASN A 190 8.07 20.97 -5.01
CA ASN A 190 6.80 21.64 -4.71
C ASN A 190 5.59 20.97 -5.35
N GLN A 191 5.75 19.77 -5.87
CA GLN A 191 4.67 19.05 -6.51
C GLN A 191 3.62 18.56 -5.51
N THR A 192 2.39 18.45 -5.98
CA THR A 192 1.23 18.02 -5.20
C THR A 192 0.73 16.63 -5.64
N ALA A 193 0.01 15.94 -4.75
CA ALA A 193 -0.60 14.65 -5.05
C ALA A 193 -1.87 14.72 -5.91
N THR A 194 -2.26 15.90 -6.39
CA THR A 194 -3.53 16.13 -7.09
C THR A 194 -3.69 15.25 -8.33
N LYS A 195 -2.60 15.08 -9.11
CA LYS A 195 -2.62 14.23 -10.32
C LYS A 195 -2.86 12.76 -9.96
N LEU A 196 -2.19 12.24 -8.94
CA LEU A 196 -2.38 10.88 -8.43
C LEU A 196 -3.79 10.68 -7.85
N ALA A 197 -4.29 11.66 -7.09
CA ALA A 197 -5.65 11.62 -6.56
C ALA A 197 -6.69 11.53 -7.70
N ARG A 198 -6.57 12.39 -8.73
CA ARG A 198 -7.44 12.38 -9.89
C ARG A 198 -7.39 11.04 -10.65
N TYR A 199 -6.18 10.48 -10.83
CA TYR A 199 -6.01 9.19 -11.48
C TYR A 199 -6.77 8.07 -10.78
N VAL A 200 -6.67 7.98 -9.47
CA VAL A 200 -7.38 6.97 -8.68
C VAL A 200 -8.88 7.22 -8.65
N ASP A 201 -9.31 8.48 -8.59
CA ASP A 201 -10.75 8.83 -8.61
C ASP A 201 -11.43 8.46 -9.92
N GLU A 202 -10.70 8.43 -11.04
CA GLU A 202 -11.25 8.10 -12.35
C GLU A 202 -11.80 6.67 -12.43
N PHE A 203 -11.27 5.74 -11.65
CA PHE A 203 -11.82 4.38 -11.54
C PHE A 203 -13.23 4.35 -10.90
N ASN A 204 -13.64 5.41 -10.21
CA ASN A 204 -14.94 5.52 -9.54
C ASN A 204 -15.32 4.25 -8.75
N SER A 205 -14.37 3.65 -8.07
CA SER A 205 -14.52 2.37 -7.36
C SER A 205 -13.85 2.42 -5.98
N PRO A 206 -14.49 1.91 -4.93
CA PRO A 206 -13.87 1.78 -3.62
C PRO A 206 -12.77 0.70 -3.57
N TRP A 207 -12.66 -0.13 -4.62
CA TRP A 207 -11.68 -1.23 -4.72
C TRP A 207 -10.39 -0.81 -5.39
N VAL A 208 -10.27 0.44 -5.82
CA VAL A 208 -9.00 1.04 -6.29
C VAL A 208 -8.63 2.15 -5.32
N GLY A 209 -7.41 2.09 -4.83
CA GLY A 209 -6.87 3.06 -3.89
C GLY A 209 -5.36 3.18 -4.05
N ILE A 210 -4.70 3.64 -2.99
CA ILE A 210 -3.28 3.96 -3.03
C ILE A 210 -2.54 3.18 -1.95
N GLN A 211 -1.46 2.49 -2.34
CA GLN A 211 -0.39 2.13 -1.43
C GLN A 211 0.63 3.26 -1.48
N PHE A 212 0.58 4.14 -0.47
CA PHE A 212 1.38 5.35 -0.46
C PHE A 212 2.77 5.08 0.11
N ASP A 213 3.78 5.20 -0.77
CA ASP A 213 5.17 5.17 -0.34
C ASP A 213 5.57 6.54 0.21
N ILE A 214 5.94 6.55 1.49
CA ILE A 214 6.28 7.75 2.26
C ILE A 214 7.58 8.40 1.76
N GLY A 215 8.56 7.58 1.30
CA GLY A 215 9.87 8.07 0.89
C GLY A 215 9.99 8.42 -0.59
N ASN A 216 9.26 7.71 -1.47
CA ASN A 216 9.44 7.86 -2.93
C ASN A 216 9.28 9.30 -3.42
N HIS A 217 8.26 10.02 -2.94
CA HIS A 217 7.97 11.35 -3.44
C HIS A 217 8.40 12.48 -2.49
N TRP A 218 9.16 12.19 -1.43
CA TRP A 218 9.81 13.25 -0.66
C TRP A 218 10.71 14.14 -1.53
N LYS A 219 11.38 13.55 -2.53
CA LYS A 219 12.16 14.32 -3.53
C LYS A 219 11.32 15.35 -4.28
N TYR A 220 10.08 15.06 -4.57
CA TYR A 220 9.21 15.83 -5.47
C TYR A 220 8.12 16.62 -4.76
N GLY A 221 7.86 16.39 -3.48
CA GLY A 221 6.80 17.08 -2.76
C GLY A 221 6.87 16.88 -1.26
N ASN A 222 6.03 17.59 -0.52
CA ASN A 222 5.90 17.40 0.92
C ASN A 222 5.03 16.19 1.23
N THR A 223 5.59 15.17 1.87
CA THR A 223 4.91 13.90 2.14
C THR A 223 3.65 14.07 2.98
N GLY A 224 3.67 14.89 4.03
CA GLY A 224 2.49 15.16 4.84
C GLY A 224 1.38 15.86 4.05
N ALA A 225 1.72 16.81 3.19
CA ALA A 225 0.77 17.47 2.29
C ALA A 225 0.17 16.47 1.29
N TRP A 226 0.98 15.54 0.77
CA TRP A 226 0.50 14.46 -0.10
C TRP A 226 -0.49 13.55 0.63
N ILE A 227 -0.16 13.12 1.86
CA ILE A 227 -1.05 12.29 2.69
C ILE A 227 -2.40 12.99 2.90
N ARG A 228 -2.42 14.29 3.23
CA ARG A 228 -3.65 15.07 3.41
C ARG A 228 -4.47 15.16 2.12
N THR A 229 -3.81 15.42 0.98
CA THR A 229 -4.46 15.48 -0.34
C THR A 229 -5.08 14.14 -0.74
N LEU A 230 -4.37 13.04 -0.52
CA LEU A 230 -4.82 11.69 -0.86
C LEU A 230 -5.92 11.21 0.09
N GLY A 231 -5.82 11.52 1.37
CA GLY A 231 -6.87 11.26 2.36
C GLY A 231 -7.28 9.79 2.40
N THR A 232 -8.58 9.53 2.32
CA THR A 232 -9.18 8.19 2.38
C THR A 232 -8.86 7.29 1.17
N ARG A 233 -8.17 7.78 0.15
CA ARG A 233 -7.67 6.97 -0.97
C ARG A 233 -6.49 6.11 -0.57
N ILE A 234 -5.78 6.50 0.52
CA ILE A 234 -4.68 5.69 1.06
C ILE A 234 -5.25 4.48 1.78
N MET A 235 -4.94 3.30 1.28
CA MET A 235 -5.38 2.00 1.81
C MET A 235 -4.27 1.29 2.56
N LYS A 236 -3.02 1.53 2.15
CA LYS A 236 -1.81 0.95 2.70
C LYS A 236 -0.65 1.92 2.57
N LEU A 237 0.39 1.73 3.36
CA LEU A 237 1.62 2.52 3.32
C LEU A 237 2.81 1.64 2.96
N ASP A 238 3.79 2.24 2.27
CA ASP A 238 5.17 1.77 2.24
C ASP A 238 6.06 2.78 2.96
N ALA A 239 7.06 2.29 3.68
CA ALA A 239 7.97 3.12 4.45
C ALA A 239 9.43 2.88 4.05
N LYS A 240 10.07 3.98 3.65
CA LYS A 240 11.51 4.11 3.48
C LYS A 240 11.92 5.54 3.84
N GLY A 241 13.18 5.75 4.20
CA GLY A 241 13.74 7.09 4.35
C GLY A 241 14.23 7.63 3.01
N PHE A 242 14.37 8.94 2.93
CA PHE A 242 15.00 9.63 1.80
C PHE A 242 15.73 10.88 2.30
N SER A 243 16.85 11.24 1.67
CA SER A 243 17.55 12.48 1.90
C SER A 243 17.60 13.31 0.62
N ARG A 244 16.91 14.45 0.59
CA ARG A 244 17.01 15.44 -0.50
C ARG A 244 18.43 15.99 -0.63
N HIS A 245 19.10 16.20 0.51
CA HIS A 245 20.45 16.74 0.52
C HIS A 245 21.46 15.80 -0.18
N ARG A 246 21.29 14.47 -0.02
CA ARG A 246 22.17 13.48 -0.64
C ARG A 246 21.57 12.86 -1.91
N ASP A 247 20.32 13.17 -2.23
CA ASP A 247 19.53 12.58 -3.32
C ASP A 247 19.56 11.04 -3.32
N GLU A 248 19.35 10.45 -2.13
CA GLU A 248 19.40 8.99 -1.95
C GLU A 248 18.38 8.47 -0.95
N PHE A 249 17.97 7.23 -1.13
CA PHE A 249 17.17 6.51 -0.15
C PHE A 249 17.98 6.21 1.11
N ALA A 250 17.30 6.31 2.26
CA ALA A 250 17.87 6.10 3.59
C ALA A 250 17.09 5.02 4.36
N LYS A 251 17.58 4.64 5.53
CA LYS A 251 16.81 3.80 6.43
C LYS A 251 15.55 4.55 6.91
N ILE A 252 14.53 3.79 7.29
CA ILE A 252 13.32 4.36 7.89
C ILE A 252 13.72 5.16 9.14
N GLY A 253 13.26 6.41 9.22
CA GLY A 253 13.62 7.34 10.30
C GLY A 253 14.91 8.13 10.06
N GLU A 254 15.72 7.76 9.07
CA GLU A 254 16.92 8.51 8.65
C GLU A 254 16.63 9.40 7.43
N GLY A 255 17.56 10.30 7.11
CA GLY A 255 17.42 11.30 6.06
C GLY A 255 16.87 12.62 6.59
N ASP A 256 16.18 13.35 5.72
CA ASP A 256 15.60 14.67 6.05
C ASP A 256 14.07 14.69 5.86
N LEU A 257 13.44 13.52 5.73
CA LEU A 257 12.01 13.38 5.65
C LEU A 257 11.36 13.75 6.99
N ASP A 258 10.33 14.61 6.95
CA ASP A 258 9.63 15.07 8.16
C ASP A 258 8.62 14.01 8.67
N TRP A 259 9.13 13.08 9.46
CA TRP A 259 8.32 12.03 10.09
C TRP A 259 7.31 12.57 11.09
N ALA A 260 7.56 13.75 11.69
CA ALA A 260 6.59 14.37 12.60
C ALA A 260 5.36 14.84 11.84
N ASP A 261 5.54 15.48 10.68
CA ASP A 261 4.42 15.88 9.82
C ASP A 261 3.72 14.67 9.17
N VAL A 262 4.47 13.60 8.84
CA VAL A 262 3.87 12.33 8.39
C VAL A 262 2.91 11.78 9.45
N ARG A 263 3.34 11.65 10.72
CA ARG A 263 2.48 11.16 11.81
C ARG A 263 1.24 12.04 11.98
N LYS A 264 1.43 13.35 11.97
CA LYS A 264 0.33 14.33 12.07
C LYS A 264 -0.66 14.16 10.93
N ALA A 265 -0.19 14.09 9.69
CA ALA A 265 -1.05 13.92 8.52
C ALA A 265 -1.82 12.59 8.54
N LEU A 266 -1.18 11.48 8.96
CA LEU A 266 -1.84 10.19 9.12
C LEU A 266 -2.92 10.22 10.21
N ALA A 267 -2.69 10.94 11.31
CA ALA A 267 -3.70 11.14 12.34
C ALA A 267 -4.88 11.99 11.85
N GLU A 268 -4.62 13.08 11.13
CA GLU A 268 -5.63 13.97 10.54
C GLU A 268 -6.56 13.25 9.56
N ILE A 269 -6.03 12.31 8.75
CA ILE A 269 -6.85 11.50 7.85
C ILE A 269 -7.45 10.26 8.54
N HIS A 270 -7.20 10.08 9.84
CA HIS A 270 -7.62 8.91 10.63
C HIS A 270 -7.18 7.58 10.00
N PHE A 271 -5.95 7.50 9.52
CA PHE A 271 -5.42 6.32 8.87
C PHE A 271 -5.41 5.11 9.81
N LYS A 272 -5.93 3.98 9.32
CA LYS A 272 -5.88 2.67 9.97
C LYS A 272 -5.55 1.64 8.91
N GLY A 273 -4.46 0.89 9.09
CA GLY A 273 -4.07 -0.10 8.08
C GLY A 273 -2.64 -0.59 8.25
N TRP A 274 -2.15 -1.20 7.18
CA TRP A 274 -0.81 -1.78 7.10
C TRP A 274 0.21 -0.76 6.63
N CYS A 275 1.44 -0.88 7.14
CA CYS A 275 2.61 -0.16 6.65
C CYS A 275 3.73 -1.18 6.38
N ALA A 276 4.11 -1.34 5.13
CA ALA A 276 5.18 -2.23 4.73
C ALA A 276 6.53 -1.51 4.77
N ALA A 277 7.51 -2.12 5.43
CA ALA A 277 8.89 -1.69 5.25
C ALA A 277 9.37 -2.02 3.84
N GLU A 278 10.04 -1.08 3.18
CA GLU A 278 10.66 -1.26 1.88
C GLU A 278 12.07 -0.66 1.86
N VAL A 279 12.99 -1.35 2.51
CA VAL A 279 14.40 -0.96 2.64
C VAL A 279 15.31 -2.16 2.45
N LYS A 280 16.63 -1.95 2.43
CA LYS A 280 17.58 -3.06 2.40
C LYS A 280 17.32 -4.00 3.58
N GLY A 281 16.92 -5.23 3.26
CA GLY A 281 16.63 -6.28 4.21
C GLY A 281 17.89 -7.00 4.71
N GLY A 282 17.70 -8.19 5.32
CA GLY A 282 18.78 -9.00 5.86
C GLY A 282 18.27 -10.18 6.68
N ASP A 283 19.08 -10.57 7.66
CA ASP A 283 18.79 -11.59 8.64
C ASP A 283 17.85 -11.08 9.77
N LEU A 284 17.56 -11.92 10.75
CA LEU A 284 16.72 -11.58 11.90
C LEU A 284 17.18 -10.30 12.63
N LYS A 285 18.50 -10.11 12.80
CA LYS A 285 19.06 -8.93 13.48
C LYS A 285 18.71 -7.66 12.71
N ARG A 286 18.93 -7.69 11.40
CA ARG A 286 18.58 -6.56 10.52
C ARG A 286 17.08 -6.30 10.48
N LEU A 287 16.25 -7.33 10.39
CA LEU A 287 14.79 -7.18 10.36
C LEU A 287 14.23 -6.61 11.67
N ARG A 288 14.82 -6.97 12.83
CA ARG A 288 14.51 -6.33 14.13
C ARG A 288 14.86 -4.85 14.17
N GLU A 289 16.00 -4.47 13.56
CA GLU A 289 16.37 -3.05 13.41
C GLU A 289 15.30 -2.31 12.58
N VAL A 290 14.92 -2.87 11.44
CA VAL A 290 13.88 -2.28 10.59
C VAL A 290 12.54 -2.13 11.31
N SER A 291 12.12 -3.14 12.06
CA SER A 291 10.89 -3.09 12.86
C SER A 291 10.92 -1.96 13.90
N ARG A 292 12.02 -1.81 14.64
CA ARG A 292 12.21 -0.71 15.60
C ARG A 292 12.24 0.66 14.92
N ASN A 293 12.84 0.76 13.74
CA ASN A 293 12.87 2.01 12.99
C ASN A 293 11.44 2.42 12.57
N LEU A 294 10.59 1.46 12.18
CA LEU A 294 9.16 1.73 11.92
C LEU A 294 8.46 2.24 13.18
N ASP A 295 8.67 1.58 14.34
CA ASP A 295 8.06 2.01 15.61
C ASP A 295 8.43 3.46 15.94
N GLN A 296 9.71 3.81 15.82
CA GLN A 296 10.21 5.16 16.11
C GLN A 296 9.68 6.19 15.10
N ALA A 297 9.75 5.87 13.80
CA ALA A 297 9.34 6.79 12.75
C ALA A 297 7.84 7.07 12.77
N LEU A 298 7.03 6.06 13.05
CA LEU A 298 5.55 6.16 13.05
C LEU A 298 4.95 6.38 14.45
N GLY A 299 5.73 6.27 15.53
CA GLY A 299 5.26 6.47 16.90
C GLY A 299 4.34 5.34 17.40
N LEU A 300 4.66 4.09 17.08
CA LEU A 300 3.89 2.89 17.43
C LEU A 300 4.18 2.39 18.83
#